data_b778e7d399be52cf5c319dbeb584b044
#
_entry.id   b778e7d399be52cf5c319dbeb584b044
#
_cell.length_a   1.000
_cell.length_b   1.000
_cell.length_c   1.000
_cell.angle_alpha   90.00
_cell.angle_beta   90.00
_cell.angle_gamma   90.00
#
_symmetry.space_group_name_H-M   'P 1'
#
loop_
_entity.id
_entity.type
_entity.pdbx_description
1 polymer ?
#
loop_
_entity_poly.entity_id
_entity_poly.type
_entity_poly.pdbx_seq_one_letter_code
_entity_poly.pdbx_strand_id
1 'polypeptide(L)'
;VQYVGYPYVYGGNSLTNGVDCSGFTQQVYLHFGYSIPRRASIQATVGTSVAISDIQPGDLVFYGDSEGVGHVVIYIGNGKVVHASTPSKGIIISDLYYRTPMCAKRII
;
A
#
# COMPACT_ATOMS: atom_id res chain seq x y z
N VAL A 1 10.96 0.64 1.92
CA VAL A 1 11.72 -0.61 2.15
C VAL A 1 12.43 -0.58 3.50
N GLN A 2 12.93 0.59 3.92
CA GLN A 2 13.62 0.71 5.21
C GLN A 2 12.74 0.34 6.42
N TYR A 3 11.41 0.31 6.25
CA TYR A 3 10.47 -0.05 7.33
C TYR A 3 10.07 -1.52 7.32
N VAL A 4 10.66 -2.34 6.46
CA VAL A 4 10.43 -3.80 6.48
C VAL A 4 10.82 -4.34 7.85
N GLY A 5 9.96 -5.15 8.46
CA GLY A 5 10.16 -5.67 9.80
C GLY A 5 9.53 -4.83 10.90
N TYR A 6 9.08 -3.61 10.61
CA TYR A 6 8.41 -2.77 11.60
C TYR A 6 6.96 -3.25 11.81
N PRO A 7 6.35 -2.93 12.96
CA PRO A 7 5.10 -3.58 13.36
C PRO A 7 3.87 -3.11 12.58
N TYR A 8 2.90 -4.00 12.48
CA TYR A 8 1.54 -3.71 12.01
C TYR A 8 0.64 -3.48 13.22
N VAL A 9 -0.11 -2.37 13.21
CA VAL A 9 -1.15 -2.10 14.20
C VAL A 9 -2.40 -1.60 13.47
N TYR A 10 -3.52 -2.30 13.64
CA TYR A 10 -4.79 -1.91 13.03
C TYR A 10 -5.17 -0.48 13.44
N GLY A 11 -5.43 0.37 12.45
CA GLY A 11 -5.71 1.78 12.71
C GLY A 11 -4.48 2.63 13.04
N GLY A 12 -3.28 2.03 13.07
CA GLY A 12 -2.05 2.74 13.45
C GLY A 12 -1.55 3.67 12.36
N ASN A 13 -0.91 4.77 12.79
CA ASN A 13 -0.40 5.83 11.92
C ASN A 13 1.10 6.10 12.08
N SER A 14 1.81 5.29 12.84
CA SER A 14 3.25 5.50 13.09
C SER A 14 4.07 4.46 12.34
N LEU A 15 4.99 4.89 11.46
CA LEU A 15 5.85 3.98 10.71
C LEU A 15 6.73 3.13 11.62
N THR A 16 7.09 3.63 12.80
CA THR A 16 7.98 2.91 13.73
C THR A 16 7.24 2.19 14.84
N ASN A 17 6.08 2.71 15.28
CA ASN A 17 5.31 2.15 16.39
C ASN A 17 4.16 1.26 15.96
N GLY A 18 3.73 1.37 14.72
CA GLY A 18 2.70 0.50 14.16
C GLY A 18 1.81 1.20 13.16
N VAL A 19 1.58 0.54 12.02
CA VAL A 19 0.71 1.03 10.95
C VAL A 19 -0.12 -0.14 10.43
N ASP A 20 -1.31 0.15 9.89
CA ASP A 20 -2.02 -0.79 9.03
C ASP A 20 -1.65 -0.52 7.56
N CYS A 21 -2.27 -1.24 6.61
CA CYS A 21 -1.89 -1.14 5.20
C CYS A 21 -2.05 0.27 4.64
N SER A 22 -3.19 0.92 4.88
CA SER A 22 -3.45 2.27 4.38
C SER A 22 -2.71 3.33 5.19
N GLY A 23 -2.50 3.10 6.48
CA GLY A 23 -1.66 3.96 7.31
C GLY A 23 -0.22 3.97 6.84
N PHE A 24 0.30 2.82 6.46
CA PHE A 24 1.65 2.70 5.90
C PHE A 24 1.78 3.55 4.62
N THR A 25 0.89 3.37 3.66
CA THR A 25 0.95 4.14 2.41
C THR A 25 0.76 5.63 2.65
N GLN A 26 -0.18 6.01 3.52
CA GLN A 26 -0.41 7.41 3.86
C GLN A 26 0.86 8.06 4.43
N GLN A 27 1.51 7.41 5.39
CA GLN A 27 2.70 7.97 6.03
C GLN A 27 3.90 8.01 5.07
N VAL A 28 4.07 7.00 4.23
CA VAL A 28 5.15 7.00 3.24
C VAL A 28 4.99 8.16 2.26
N TYR A 29 3.79 8.36 1.71
CA TYR A 29 3.57 9.46 0.76
C TYR A 29 3.64 10.82 1.45
N LEU A 30 3.18 10.94 2.68
CA LEU A 30 3.31 12.17 3.45
C LEU A 30 4.79 12.54 3.66
N HIS A 31 5.64 11.55 3.86
CA HIS A 31 7.07 11.75 4.00
C HIS A 31 7.70 12.40 2.75
N PHE A 32 7.12 12.16 1.58
CA PHE A 32 7.54 12.76 0.32
C PHE A 32 6.73 14.01 -0.06
N GLY A 33 5.90 14.52 0.85
CA GLY A 33 5.13 15.75 0.62
C GLY A 33 3.78 15.56 -0.03
N TYR A 34 3.28 14.31 -0.13
CA TYR A 34 1.98 14.01 -0.74
C TYR A 34 0.99 13.58 0.33
N SER A 35 -0.12 14.32 0.44
CA SER A 35 -1.20 13.98 1.36
C SER A 35 -2.23 13.11 0.63
N ILE A 36 -2.48 11.91 1.14
CA ILE A 36 -3.50 11.00 0.60
C ILE A 36 -4.47 10.61 1.71
N PRO A 37 -5.70 10.19 1.33
CA PRO A 37 -6.71 9.80 2.33
C PRO A 37 -6.24 8.64 3.22
N ARG A 38 -6.86 8.52 4.40
CA ARG A 38 -6.45 7.52 5.39
C ARG A 38 -6.87 6.10 5.05
N ARG A 39 -8.04 5.92 4.41
CA ARG A 39 -8.60 4.59 4.14
C ARG A 39 -8.19 4.07 2.77
N ALA A 40 -7.91 2.76 2.67
CA ALA A 40 -7.53 2.14 1.41
C ALA A 40 -8.59 2.33 0.32
N SER A 41 -9.88 2.17 0.65
CA SER A 41 -10.96 2.36 -0.32
C SER A 41 -11.03 3.77 -0.88
N ILE A 42 -10.67 4.77 -0.06
CA ILE A 42 -10.64 6.16 -0.50
C ILE A 42 -9.35 6.47 -1.25
N GLN A 43 -8.22 5.90 -0.82
CA GLN A 43 -6.96 6.03 -1.56
C GLN A 43 -7.10 5.52 -2.99
N ALA A 44 -7.93 4.50 -3.21
CA ALA A 44 -8.18 3.96 -4.55
C ALA A 44 -8.93 4.92 -5.47
N THR A 45 -9.44 6.04 -4.95
CA THR A 45 -10.17 7.05 -5.76
C THR A 45 -9.29 8.24 -6.14
N VAL A 46 -8.06 8.33 -5.63
CA VAL A 46 -7.16 9.47 -5.89
C VAL A 46 -6.07 9.08 -6.88
N GLY A 47 -5.44 10.09 -7.48
CA GLY A 47 -4.35 9.88 -8.42
C GLY A 47 -4.84 9.44 -9.80
N THR A 48 -3.91 9.01 -10.64
CA THR A 48 -4.19 8.58 -12.00
C THR A 48 -4.29 7.06 -12.05
N SER A 49 -5.35 6.55 -12.68
CA SER A 49 -5.51 5.10 -12.87
C SER A 49 -4.41 4.58 -13.78
N VAL A 50 -3.79 3.45 -13.39
CA VAL A 50 -2.71 2.81 -14.13
C VAL A 50 -3.07 1.35 -14.32
N ALA A 51 -2.88 0.84 -15.55
CA ALA A 51 -3.04 -0.59 -15.79
C ALA A 51 -1.97 -1.38 -15.01
N ILE A 52 -2.33 -2.56 -14.52
CA ILE A 52 -1.39 -3.38 -13.74
C ILE A 52 -0.13 -3.70 -14.57
N SER A 53 -0.28 -3.88 -15.88
CA SER A 53 0.86 -4.10 -16.79
C SER A 53 1.77 -2.89 -16.94
N ASP A 54 1.32 -1.69 -16.55
CA ASP A 54 2.06 -0.44 -16.73
C ASP A 54 2.54 0.16 -15.40
N ILE A 55 2.39 -0.55 -14.29
CA ILE A 55 2.81 -0.01 -12.98
C ILE A 55 4.31 0.19 -12.92
N GLN A 56 4.69 1.22 -12.15
CA GLN A 56 6.08 1.61 -11.92
C GLN A 56 6.35 1.71 -10.41
N PRO A 57 7.61 1.61 -9.98
CA PRO A 57 7.94 1.77 -8.56
C PRO A 57 7.34 3.07 -8.00
N GLY A 58 6.68 2.96 -6.85
CA GLY A 58 5.99 4.08 -6.22
C GLY A 58 4.49 4.10 -6.48
N ASP A 59 3.98 3.30 -7.41
CA ASP A 59 2.53 3.21 -7.64
C ASP A 59 1.86 2.42 -6.52
N LEU A 60 0.62 2.82 -6.17
CA LEU A 60 -0.21 2.09 -5.23
C LEU A 60 -0.96 0.97 -5.97
N VAL A 61 -0.98 -0.22 -5.37
CA VAL A 61 -1.75 -1.35 -5.89
C VAL A 61 -2.78 -1.74 -4.83
N PHE A 62 -4.00 -2.00 -5.27
CA PHE A 62 -5.12 -2.29 -4.39
C PHE A 62 -5.63 -3.71 -4.59
N TYR A 63 -5.94 -4.37 -3.49
CA TYR A 63 -6.51 -5.71 -3.47
C TYR A 63 -7.86 -5.67 -2.75
N GLY A 64 -8.76 -6.52 -3.15
CA GLY A 64 -10.07 -6.57 -2.54
C GLY A 64 -10.88 -7.75 -3.04
N ASP A 65 -12.18 -7.70 -2.78
CA ASP A 65 -13.15 -8.70 -3.18
C ASP A 65 -14.44 -8.02 -3.66
N SER A 66 -15.54 -8.77 -3.72
CA SER A 66 -16.83 -8.24 -4.17
C SER A 66 -17.36 -7.10 -3.28
N GLU A 67 -16.84 -6.96 -2.06
CA GLU A 67 -17.24 -5.89 -1.13
C GLU A 67 -16.41 -4.63 -1.30
N GLY A 68 -15.35 -4.67 -2.12
CA GLY A 68 -14.52 -3.53 -2.44
C GLY A 68 -13.07 -3.68 -2.01
N VAL A 69 -12.35 -2.55 -1.97
CA VAL A 69 -10.93 -2.50 -1.64
C VAL A 69 -10.73 -2.80 -0.16
N GLY A 70 -9.91 -3.81 0.15
CA GLY A 70 -9.58 -4.19 1.51
C GLY A 70 -8.10 -4.07 1.87
N HIS A 71 -7.22 -3.85 0.88
CA HIS A 71 -5.78 -3.79 1.13
C HIS A 71 -5.10 -2.92 0.09
N VAL A 72 -4.03 -2.23 0.50
CA VAL A 72 -3.22 -1.39 -0.38
C VAL A 72 -1.74 -1.64 -0.12
N VAL A 73 -0.94 -1.63 -1.19
CA VAL A 73 0.50 -1.87 -1.14
C VAL A 73 1.21 -0.87 -2.05
N ILE A 74 2.52 -0.74 -1.89
CA ILE A 74 3.37 0.09 -2.76
C ILE A 74 4.21 -0.83 -3.64
N TYR A 75 4.14 -0.63 -4.96
CA TYR A 75 4.97 -1.38 -5.89
C TYR A 75 6.42 -0.86 -5.83
N ILE A 76 7.37 -1.77 -5.72
CA ILE A 76 8.80 -1.41 -5.61
C ILE A 76 9.63 -1.90 -6.80
N GLY A 77 8.99 -2.44 -7.84
CA GLY A 77 9.67 -2.94 -9.02
C GLY A 77 9.90 -4.45 -8.96
N ASN A 78 10.31 -5.03 -10.08
CA ASN A 78 10.65 -6.45 -10.21
C ASN A 78 9.54 -7.41 -9.77
N GLY A 79 8.27 -6.99 -9.91
CA GLY A 79 7.14 -7.81 -9.50
C GLY A 79 6.94 -7.91 -8.00
N LYS A 80 7.52 -6.99 -7.22
CA LYS A 80 7.46 -7.00 -5.76
C LYS A 80 6.72 -5.79 -5.21
N VAL A 81 6.09 -5.97 -4.06
CA VAL A 81 5.39 -4.90 -3.34
C VAL A 81 5.83 -4.90 -1.89
N VAL A 82 5.79 -3.70 -1.26
CA VAL A 82 6.01 -3.55 0.17
C VAL A 82 4.70 -3.10 0.82
N HIS A 83 4.36 -3.69 1.97
CA HIS A 83 3.10 -3.39 2.63
C HIS A 83 3.09 -3.77 4.10
N ALA A 84 2.22 -3.11 4.88
CA ALA A 84 1.89 -3.52 6.23
C ALA A 84 0.86 -4.65 6.12
N SER A 85 1.27 -5.88 6.39
CA SER A 85 0.50 -7.08 6.07
C SER A 85 -0.49 -7.47 7.17
N THR A 86 0.01 -7.99 8.28
CA THR A 86 -0.81 -8.46 9.40
C THR A 86 -0.09 -8.15 10.72
N PRO A 87 -0.79 -8.20 11.87
CA PRO A 87 -0.13 -8.03 13.17
C PRO A 87 1.01 -9.01 13.42
N SER A 88 0.93 -10.23 12.87
CA SER A 88 1.97 -11.24 13.06
C SER A 88 3.16 -11.04 12.12
N LYS A 89 2.97 -10.39 10.98
CA LYS A 89 4.02 -10.22 9.95
C LYS A 89 4.60 -8.83 9.91
N GLY A 90 3.85 -7.79 10.27
CA GLY A 90 4.28 -6.41 10.18
C GLY A 90 4.43 -5.94 8.73
N ILE A 91 5.43 -5.10 8.50
CA ILE A 91 5.74 -4.58 7.17
C ILE A 91 6.67 -5.56 6.47
N ILE A 92 6.24 -6.08 5.32
CA ILE A 92 6.97 -7.12 4.56
C ILE A 92 7.00 -6.79 3.07
N ILE A 93 7.85 -7.51 2.35
CA ILE A 93 7.88 -7.51 0.89
C ILE A 93 7.22 -8.81 0.41
N SER A 94 6.33 -8.69 -0.58
CA SER A 94 5.61 -9.83 -1.18
C SER A 94 5.66 -9.73 -2.69
N ASP A 95 5.28 -10.82 -3.39
CA ASP A 95 5.08 -10.77 -4.84
C ASP A 95 3.81 -9.97 -5.16
N LEU A 96 3.83 -9.23 -6.28
CA LEU A 96 2.67 -8.46 -6.75
C LEU A 96 1.42 -9.34 -6.85
N TYR A 97 1.59 -10.56 -7.34
CA TYR A 97 0.49 -11.49 -7.57
C TYR A 97 0.29 -12.50 -6.43
N TYR A 98 0.76 -12.19 -5.20
CA TYR A 98 0.42 -13.04 -4.06
C TYR A 98 -1.10 -13.10 -3.82
N ARG A 99 -1.82 -12.10 -4.36
CA ARG A 99 -3.26 -12.06 -4.54
C ARG A 99 -3.50 -11.43 -5.92
N THR A 100 -4.71 -11.56 -6.46
CA THR A 100 -5.04 -10.90 -7.72
C THR A 100 -5.21 -9.39 -7.50
N PRO A 101 -4.40 -8.54 -8.14
CA PRO A 101 -4.55 -7.09 -8.00
C PRO A 101 -5.88 -6.62 -8.61
N MET A 102 -6.53 -5.70 -7.90
CA MET A 102 -7.82 -5.13 -8.30
C MET A 102 -7.64 -3.91 -9.20
N CYS A 103 -6.78 -2.99 -8.78
CA CYS A 103 -6.47 -1.78 -9.56
C CYS A 103 -5.16 -1.17 -9.04
N ALA A 104 -4.67 -0.15 -9.76
CA ALA A 104 -3.50 0.61 -9.36
C ALA A 104 -3.71 2.09 -9.60
N LYS A 105 -3.06 2.93 -8.80
CA LYS A 105 -3.10 4.40 -8.90
C LYS A 105 -1.70 4.97 -8.81
N ARG A 106 -1.46 5.99 -9.61
CA ARG A 106 -0.21 6.77 -9.56
C ARG A 106 -0.48 8.10 -8.89
N ILE A 107 0.21 8.36 -7.79
CA ILE A 107 0.05 9.59 -7.01
C ILE A 107 1.06 10.64 -7.46
N ILE A 108 2.29 10.20 -7.69
CA ILE A 108 3.41 11.07 -8.04
C ILE A 108 3.47 11.37 -9.53
#